data_187404614cabb1e8167979bd8dc109de
#
_entry.id   187404614cabb1e8167979bd8dc109de
#
_cell.length_a   1.000
_cell.length_b   1.000
_cell.length_c   1.000
_cell.angle_alpha   90.00
_cell.angle_beta   90.00
_cell.angle_gamma   90.00
#
_symmetry.space_group_name_H-M   'P 1'
#
loop_
_entity.id
_entity.type
_entity.pdbx_description
1 polymer ?
#
loop_
_entity_poly.entity_id
_entity_poly.type
_entity_poly.pdbx_seq_one_letter_code
_entity_poly.pdbx_strand_id
1 'polypeptide(L)'
;MARVETIVFLSLVLDLFAFTIPLPLFPRLIEWYTLREISDTNGFLSRTLGFVSYIRSFLYNPAVTAHSERWDVVLLGGLMGSVFSTLQFIVSPRIGSLSDKYGRKRILLYTMIGNVLSALVWIKSTTFAWYMLSRVIGGLSEGNVQLAIAILSDITTPANRSKALAHVGIAFAICFCIGPPIGAYFASKPIPSSLTANTFIGELNLFAVPAILTLILLTAETAFLAIALPETRGKGIRPSTEEKAASSNGKTPNGKPAVSNRKASVEERLATLQSLRYFHLLFLGLFSGVEFTLTFLTFDLFDWDNKQNGMLIGSIGIISALLQGGYVRRATSKIGEGVMARRGVSSCAVGLVLLTLLPQFVVSKPVLAHRLLQGAAVCMAFTSATVVNSLTAYASLQCDEGGFDPVTGKNVKEHPQLAKGKALGNFRSAGQLGRAVGPLLACASYWTVGPSYTYAGGAIAMFILSSGMKRIAKPA
;
A
#
# COMPACT_ATOMS: atom_id res chain seq x y z
N MET A 1 10.32 -24.19 -4.32
CA MET A 1 10.27 -22.72 -4.38
C MET A 1 8.96 -22.24 -4.99
N ALA A 2 8.60 -22.60 -6.21
CA ALA A 2 7.33 -22.20 -6.85
C ALA A 2 6.09 -22.42 -5.99
N ARG A 3 6.03 -23.50 -5.20
CA ARG A 3 4.91 -23.78 -4.28
C ARG A 3 4.76 -22.73 -3.17
N VAL A 4 5.86 -22.22 -2.60
CA VAL A 4 5.80 -21.21 -1.52
C VAL A 4 5.43 -19.84 -2.09
N GLU A 5 5.94 -19.46 -3.26
CA GLU A 5 5.53 -18.23 -3.97
C GLU A 5 4.01 -18.21 -4.22
N THR A 6 3.46 -19.36 -4.67
CA THR A 6 2.01 -19.50 -4.90
C THR A 6 1.21 -19.41 -3.59
N ILE A 7 1.69 -20.03 -2.51
CA ILE A 7 1.04 -19.95 -1.19
C ILE A 7 0.98 -18.49 -0.72
N VAL A 8 2.10 -17.77 -0.80
CA VAL A 8 2.18 -16.35 -0.41
C VAL A 8 1.30 -15.48 -1.30
N PHE A 9 1.26 -15.73 -2.61
CA PHE A 9 0.40 -15.01 -3.54
C PHE A 9 -1.09 -15.19 -3.20
N LEU A 10 -1.53 -16.43 -2.99
CA LEU A 10 -2.92 -16.73 -2.65
C LEU A 10 -3.31 -16.15 -1.29
N SER A 11 -2.43 -16.22 -0.29
CA SER A 11 -2.71 -15.61 1.01
C SER A 11 -2.83 -14.09 0.89
N LEU A 12 -1.95 -13.43 0.14
CA LEU A 12 -2.06 -11.99 -0.12
C LEU A 12 -3.35 -11.61 -0.85
N VAL A 13 -3.83 -12.44 -1.76
CA VAL A 13 -5.12 -12.19 -2.43
C VAL A 13 -6.27 -12.25 -1.42
N LEU A 14 -6.30 -13.23 -0.51
CA LEU A 14 -7.33 -13.33 0.53
C LEU A 14 -7.27 -12.13 1.50
N ASP A 15 -6.08 -11.78 1.99
CA ASP A 15 -5.84 -10.66 2.88
C ASP A 15 -6.26 -9.32 2.24
N LEU A 16 -5.81 -9.07 1.02
CA LEU A 16 -6.12 -7.83 0.31
C LEU A 16 -7.59 -7.72 -0.09
N PHE A 17 -8.30 -8.82 -0.37
CA PHE A 17 -9.76 -8.77 -0.50
C PHE A 17 -10.42 -8.40 0.82
N ALA A 18 -10.01 -9.00 1.94
CA ALA A 18 -10.50 -8.64 3.26
C ALA A 18 -10.27 -7.16 3.59
N PHE A 19 -9.16 -6.58 3.12
CA PHE A 19 -8.82 -5.17 3.28
C PHE A 19 -9.61 -4.25 2.35
N THR A 20 -9.84 -4.63 1.09
CA THR A 20 -10.42 -3.74 0.07
C THR A 20 -11.96 -3.72 0.08
N ILE A 21 -12.61 -4.79 0.54
CA ILE A 21 -14.08 -4.89 0.67
C ILE A 21 -14.66 -3.75 1.53
N PRO A 22 -14.09 -3.35 2.68
CA PRO A 22 -14.61 -2.25 3.50
C PRO A 22 -14.44 -0.86 2.91
N LEU A 23 -13.49 -0.64 1.98
CA LEU A 23 -13.11 0.70 1.54
C LEU A 23 -14.27 1.56 1.01
N PRO A 24 -15.18 1.05 0.13
CA PRO A 24 -16.27 1.87 -0.40
C PRO A 24 -17.37 2.16 0.63
N LEU A 25 -17.32 1.51 1.81
CA LEU A 25 -18.36 1.62 2.82
C LEU A 25 -18.14 2.80 3.76
N PHE A 26 -16.93 3.35 3.84
CA PHE A 26 -16.57 4.37 4.81
C PHE A 26 -17.52 5.59 4.83
N PRO A 27 -17.91 6.22 3.72
CA PRO A 27 -18.81 7.37 3.76
C PRO A 27 -20.17 7.03 4.37
N ARG A 28 -20.79 5.92 3.92
CA ARG A 28 -22.08 5.45 4.43
C ARG A 28 -22.04 5.01 5.88
N LEU A 29 -20.91 4.44 6.28
CA LEU A 29 -20.69 3.97 7.65
C LEU A 29 -20.53 5.16 8.60
N ILE A 30 -19.87 6.22 8.19
CA ILE A 30 -19.77 7.48 8.94
C ILE A 30 -21.16 8.12 9.06
N GLU A 31 -21.90 8.22 7.97
CA GLU A 31 -23.28 8.73 7.95
C GLU A 31 -24.19 7.95 8.92
N TRP A 32 -24.13 6.63 8.89
CA TRP A 32 -24.91 5.78 9.78
C TRP A 32 -24.58 6.01 11.27
N TYR A 33 -23.31 6.11 11.63
CA TYR A 33 -22.92 6.44 13.01
C TYR A 33 -23.34 7.84 13.40
N THR A 34 -23.25 8.81 12.51
CA THR A 34 -23.66 10.20 12.76
C THR A 34 -25.17 10.28 13.06
N LEU A 35 -26.00 9.56 12.31
CA LEU A 35 -27.43 9.50 12.55
C LEU A 35 -27.78 8.75 13.85
N ARG A 36 -27.04 7.68 14.17
CA ARG A 36 -27.28 6.85 15.34
C ARG A 36 -26.86 7.53 16.65
N GLU A 37 -25.75 8.27 16.62
CA GLU A 37 -25.18 8.94 17.79
C GLU A 37 -25.53 10.43 17.87
N ILE A 38 -26.54 10.89 17.11
CA ILE A 38 -26.93 12.31 17.01
C ILE A 38 -27.34 12.88 18.37
N SER A 39 -27.93 12.08 19.25
CA SER A 39 -28.35 12.47 20.59
C SER A 39 -27.19 12.55 21.61
N ASP A 40 -26.05 11.94 21.30
CA ASP A 40 -24.89 11.94 22.21
C ASP A 40 -23.90 13.06 21.84
N THR A 41 -24.19 14.25 22.33
CA THR A 41 -23.36 15.45 22.11
C THR A 41 -21.97 15.36 22.73
N ASN A 42 -21.77 14.51 23.73
CA ASN A 42 -20.50 14.28 24.41
C ASN A 42 -19.79 13.02 23.96
N GLY A 43 -20.37 12.27 23.02
CA GLY A 43 -19.84 11.03 22.49
C GLY A 43 -18.52 11.21 21.75
N PHE A 44 -17.83 10.09 21.56
CA PHE A 44 -16.54 10.07 20.85
C PHE A 44 -16.65 10.61 19.42
N LEU A 45 -17.74 10.27 18.70
CA LEU A 45 -17.98 10.77 17.35
C LEU A 45 -18.18 12.29 17.32
N SER A 46 -19.03 12.84 18.22
CA SER A 46 -19.28 14.27 18.32
C SER A 46 -18.02 15.07 18.61
N ARG A 47 -17.17 14.59 19.51
CA ARG A 47 -15.86 15.20 19.80
C ARG A 47 -14.93 15.13 18.60
N THR A 48 -14.90 14.02 17.88
CA THR A 48 -14.08 13.84 16.68
C THR A 48 -14.55 14.73 15.54
N LEU A 49 -15.86 14.83 15.30
CA LEU A 49 -16.45 15.76 14.32
C LEU A 49 -16.20 17.23 14.71
N GLY A 50 -16.32 17.57 15.99
CA GLY A 50 -15.98 18.89 16.49
C GLY A 50 -14.52 19.26 16.25
N PHE A 51 -13.59 18.32 16.46
CA PHE A 51 -12.17 18.49 16.14
C PHE A 51 -11.94 18.66 14.62
N VAL A 52 -12.59 17.85 13.78
CA VAL A 52 -12.53 17.96 12.32
C VAL A 52 -13.07 19.30 11.85
N SER A 53 -14.22 19.74 12.38
CA SER A 53 -14.84 21.04 12.07
C SER A 53 -13.95 22.20 12.52
N TYR A 54 -13.29 22.09 13.68
CA TYR A 54 -12.31 23.06 14.15
C TYR A 54 -11.11 23.17 13.19
N ILE A 55 -10.53 22.05 12.76
CA ILE A 55 -9.45 22.06 11.75
C ILE A 55 -9.95 22.67 10.45
N ARG A 56 -11.16 22.32 9.99
CA ARG A 56 -11.75 22.88 8.78
C ARG A 56 -11.86 24.42 8.88
N SER A 57 -12.27 24.96 10.01
CA SER A 57 -12.40 26.41 10.18
C SER A 57 -11.12 27.19 9.92
N PHE A 58 -9.95 26.58 10.13
CA PHE A 58 -8.65 27.17 9.78
C PHE A 58 -8.28 26.98 8.31
N LEU A 59 -8.75 25.90 7.69
CA LEU A 59 -8.33 25.50 6.34
C LEU A 59 -9.33 25.93 5.26
N TYR A 60 -10.58 26.24 5.65
CA TYR A 60 -11.64 26.53 4.70
C TYR A 60 -11.52 27.95 4.12
N ASN A 61 -11.43 28.04 2.79
CA ASN A 61 -11.51 29.29 2.05
C ASN A 61 -12.78 29.28 1.18
N PRO A 62 -13.85 30.03 1.53
CA PRO A 62 -15.11 30.02 0.79
C PRO A 62 -15.01 30.51 -0.66
N ALA A 63 -13.94 31.26 -0.99
CA ALA A 63 -13.69 31.70 -2.36
C ALA A 63 -13.18 30.58 -3.30
N VAL A 64 -12.74 29.45 -2.72
CA VAL A 64 -12.12 28.35 -3.47
C VAL A 64 -12.99 27.13 -3.57
N THR A 65 -13.90 26.90 -2.60
CA THR A 65 -14.71 25.66 -2.51
C THR A 65 -16.19 25.97 -2.18
N ALA A 66 -17.11 25.49 -3.03
CA ALA A 66 -18.53 25.78 -2.92
C ALA A 66 -19.34 24.83 -2.00
N HIS A 67 -18.81 23.66 -1.62
CA HIS A 67 -19.60 22.59 -0.96
C HIS A 67 -19.05 22.20 0.41
N SER A 68 -19.38 22.95 1.47
CA SER A 68 -18.79 22.78 2.81
C SER A 68 -19.25 21.56 3.62
N GLU A 69 -20.52 21.13 3.50
CA GLU A 69 -21.11 20.13 4.40
C GLU A 69 -20.64 18.69 4.18
N ARG A 70 -20.26 18.33 2.95
CA ARG A 70 -19.76 16.98 2.63
C ARG A 70 -18.30 16.75 3.04
N TRP A 71 -17.57 17.83 3.32
CA TRP A 71 -16.13 17.77 3.62
C TRP A 71 -15.81 17.19 5.00
N ASP A 72 -16.69 17.33 5.99
CA ASP A 72 -16.46 16.76 7.32
C ASP A 72 -16.41 15.23 7.28
N VAL A 73 -17.30 14.62 6.49
CA VAL A 73 -17.34 13.16 6.30
C VAL A 73 -16.04 12.67 5.64
N VAL A 74 -15.56 13.44 4.70
CA VAL A 74 -14.34 13.09 3.96
C VAL A 74 -13.09 13.26 4.81
N LEU A 75 -12.98 14.39 5.54
CA LEU A 75 -11.90 14.59 6.50
C LEU A 75 -11.87 13.50 7.56
N LEU A 76 -13.03 13.11 8.06
CA LEU A 76 -13.13 12.02 9.01
C LEU A 76 -12.66 10.70 8.41
N GLY A 77 -13.02 10.40 7.15
CA GLY A 77 -12.51 9.23 6.42
C GLY A 77 -10.99 9.26 6.24
N GLY A 78 -10.45 10.43 5.87
CA GLY A 78 -9.00 10.65 5.79
C GLY A 78 -8.29 10.47 7.14
N LEU A 79 -8.87 11.00 8.20
CA LEU A 79 -8.36 10.83 9.57
C LEU A 79 -8.34 9.36 9.99
N MET A 80 -9.40 8.60 9.70
CA MET A 80 -9.46 7.16 9.96
C MET A 80 -8.37 6.39 9.23
N GLY A 81 -8.14 6.70 7.95
CA GLY A 81 -7.05 6.12 7.16
C GLY A 81 -5.67 6.51 7.70
N SER A 82 -5.52 7.76 8.14
CA SER A 82 -4.28 8.26 8.76
C SER A 82 -3.98 7.58 10.09
N VAL A 83 -4.98 7.34 10.94
CA VAL A 83 -4.81 6.57 12.19
C VAL A 83 -4.30 5.16 11.90
N PHE A 84 -4.92 4.45 10.97
CA PHE A 84 -4.50 3.11 10.57
C PHE A 84 -3.06 3.08 10.05
N SER A 85 -2.71 4.01 9.16
CA SER A 85 -1.36 4.13 8.61
C SER A 85 -0.31 4.54 9.65
N THR A 86 -0.68 5.38 10.62
CA THR A 86 0.19 5.78 11.75
C THR A 86 0.50 4.57 12.64
N LEU A 87 -0.48 3.73 12.92
CA LEU A 87 -0.27 2.51 13.70
C LEU A 87 0.66 1.55 12.96
N GLN A 88 0.48 1.37 11.67
CA GLN A 88 1.41 0.58 10.85
C GLN A 88 2.84 1.17 10.84
N PHE A 89 2.97 2.49 10.79
CA PHE A 89 4.29 3.14 10.91
C PHE A 89 5.00 2.73 12.19
N ILE A 90 4.30 2.73 13.32
CA ILE A 90 4.86 2.41 14.64
C ILE A 90 5.22 0.92 14.76
N VAL A 91 4.38 0.02 14.22
CA VAL A 91 4.47 -1.42 14.48
C VAL A 91 5.32 -2.16 13.46
N SER A 92 5.37 -1.71 12.19
CA SER A 92 6.09 -2.42 11.12
C SER A 92 7.57 -2.74 11.46
N PRO A 93 8.37 -1.84 12.06
CA PRO A 93 9.75 -2.19 12.42
C PRO A 93 9.84 -3.30 13.46
N ARG A 94 8.89 -3.32 14.41
CA ARG A 94 8.82 -4.32 15.49
C ARG A 94 8.40 -5.68 14.95
N ILE A 95 7.34 -5.74 14.14
CA ILE A 95 6.89 -6.98 13.48
C ILE A 95 8.03 -7.56 12.64
N GLY A 96 8.73 -6.72 11.87
CA GLY A 96 9.87 -7.14 11.06
C GLY A 96 10.98 -7.74 11.91
N SER A 97 11.40 -7.06 12.98
CA SER A 97 12.44 -7.52 13.90
C SER A 97 12.06 -8.81 14.65
N LEU A 98 10.80 -8.91 15.10
CA LEU A 98 10.28 -10.13 15.73
C LEU A 98 10.29 -11.31 14.77
N SER A 99 9.96 -11.08 13.48
CA SER A 99 9.98 -12.14 12.47
C SER A 99 11.40 -12.62 12.14
N ASP A 100 12.41 -11.74 12.29
CA ASP A 100 13.81 -12.15 12.19
C ASP A 100 14.23 -13.03 13.36
N LYS A 101 13.67 -12.79 14.56
CA LYS A 101 14.04 -13.53 15.77
C LYS A 101 13.26 -14.84 15.92
N TYR A 102 11.95 -14.82 15.73
CA TYR A 102 11.05 -15.94 16.07
C TYR A 102 10.56 -16.73 14.84
N GLY A 103 10.90 -16.31 13.63
CA GLY A 103 10.51 -16.93 12.37
C GLY A 103 9.34 -16.21 11.67
N ARG A 104 9.30 -16.34 10.35
CA ARG A 104 8.33 -15.65 9.49
C ARG A 104 6.90 -16.13 9.71
N LYS A 105 6.71 -17.46 9.62
CA LYS A 105 5.40 -18.11 9.77
C LYS A 105 4.78 -17.80 11.13
N ARG A 106 5.57 -17.93 12.19
CA ARG A 106 5.04 -17.75 13.57
C ARG A 106 4.54 -16.33 13.78
N ILE A 107 5.31 -15.32 13.40
CA ILE A 107 4.90 -13.92 13.58
C ILE A 107 3.74 -13.57 12.64
N LEU A 108 3.72 -14.09 11.41
CA LEU A 108 2.60 -13.91 10.49
C LEU A 108 1.29 -14.44 11.09
N LEU A 109 1.29 -15.63 11.69
CA LEU A 109 0.10 -16.18 12.34
C LEU A 109 -0.35 -15.35 13.54
N TYR A 110 0.57 -14.78 14.33
CA TYR A 110 0.20 -13.88 15.42
C TYR A 110 -0.46 -12.58 14.90
N THR A 111 0.05 -12.00 13.82
CA THR A 111 -0.58 -10.82 13.20
C THR A 111 -1.96 -11.16 12.65
N MET A 112 -2.16 -12.35 12.07
CA MET A 112 -3.46 -12.82 11.58
C MET A 112 -4.51 -12.95 12.70
N ILE A 113 -4.13 -13.41 13.89
CA ILE A 113 -5.05 -13.46 15.05
C ILE A 113 -5.59 -12.07 15.36
N GLY A 114 -4.74 -11.04 15.34
CA GLY A 114 -5.17 -9.67 15.55
C GLY A 114 -6.08 -9.14 14.45
N ASN A 115 -5.84 -9.49 13.18
CA ASN A 115 -6.71 -9.12 12.06
C ASN A 115 -8.09 -9.80 12.18
N VAL A 116 -8.15 -11.07 12.56
CA VAL A 116 -9.40 -11.78 12.86
C VAL A 116 -10.15 -11.13 14.01
N LEU A 117 -9.45 -10.76 15.10
CA LEU A 117 -10.04 -10.05 16.24
C LEU A 117 -10.59 -8.67 15.81
N SER A 118 -9.87 -7.94 14.98
CA SER A 118 -10.34 -6.67 14.39
C SER A 118 -11.67 -6.85 13.64
N ALA A 119 -11.78 -7.89 12.80
CA ALA A 119 -13.00 -8.19 12.07
C ALA A 119 -14.18 -8.57 13.00
N LEU A 120 -13.93 -9.33 14.05
CA LEU A 120 -14.93 -9.67 15.07
C LEU A 120 -15.46 -8.43 15.79
N VAL A 121 -14.55 -7.52 16.20
CA VAL A 121 -14.93 -6.24 16.84
C VAL A 121 -15.74 -5.39 15.86
N TRP A 122 -15.37 -5.36 14.57
CA TRP A 122 -16.14 -4.62 13.56
C TRP A 122 -17.58 -5.14 13.41
N ILE A 123 -17.80 -6.45 13.34
CA ILE A 123 -19.15 -7.04 13.25
C ILE A 123 -20.05 -6.55 14.39
N LYS A 124 -19.49 -6.39 15.59
CA LYS A 124 -20.19 -5.95 16.79
C LYS A 124 -20.17 -4.44 17.03
N SER A 125 -19.52 -3.66 16.17
CA SER A 125 -19.36 -2.21 16.35
C SER A 125 -20.65 -1.45 16.05
N THR A 126 -21.48 -1.27 17.05
CA THR A 126 -22.73 -0.47 16.98
C THR A 126 -22.50 1.01 17.23
N THR A 127 -21.31 1.40 17.75
CA THR A 127 -20.88 2.79 17.94
C THR A 127 -19.58 3.06 17.18
N PHE A 128 -19.37 4.35 16.85
CA PHE A 128 -18.16 4.79 16.16
C PHE A 128 -16.88 4.49 16.94
N ALA A 129 -16.94 4.59 18.28
CA ALA A 129 -15.80 4.26 19.15
C ALA A 129 -15.38 2.79 19.01
N TRP A 130 -16.34 1.84 19.00
CA TRP A 130 -16.06 0.42 18.78
C TRP A 130 -15.51 0.15 17.38
N TYR A 131 -16.03 0.85 16.37
CA TYR A 131 -15.50 0.76 15.03
C TYR A 131 -14.04 1.23 14.96
N MET A 132 -13.73 2.40 15.57
CA MET A 132 -12.35 2.90 15.66
C MET A 132 -11.43 1.93 16.41
N LEU A 133 -11.94 1.27 17.48
CA LEU A 133 -11.19 0.23 18.18
C LEU A 133 -10.83 -0.93 17.24
N SER A 134 -11.77 -1.37 16.38
CA SER A 134 -11.44 -2.39 15.38
C SER A 134 -10.33 -1.93 14.44
N ARG A 135 -10.34 -0.66 14.00
CA ARG A 135 -9.28 -0.12 13.14
C ARG A 135 -7.94 -0.02 13.84
N VAL A 136 -7.94 0.29 15.14
CA VAL A 136 -6.72 0.31 15.97
C VAL A 136 -6.14 -1.11 16.09
N ILE A 137 -6.97 -2.10 16.42
CA ILE A 137 -6.53 -3.51 16.52
C ILE A 137 -5.95 -3.97 15.19
N GLY A 138 -6.66 -3.73 14.07
CA GLY A 138 -6.20 -4.10 12.73
C GLY A 138 -4.89 -3.39 12.36
N GLY A 139 -4.78 -2.08 12.61
CA GLY A 139 -3.56 -1.32 12.31
C GLY A 139 -2.34 -1.78 13.09
N LEU A 140 -2.52 -2.18 14.36
CA LEU A 140 -1.46 -2.75 15.20
C LEU A 140 -1.06 -4.18 14.77
N SER A 141 -1.96 -4.90 14.12
CA SER A 141 -1.76 -6.28 13.72
C SER A 141 -1.37 -6.46 12.26
N GLU A 142 -1.38 -5.39 11.46
CA GLU A 142 -1.12 -5.45 10.02
C GLU A 142 0.34 -5.71 9.72
N GLY A 143 0.68 -6.97 9.50
CA GLY A 143 2.03 -7.42 9.15
C GLY A 143 2.10 -8.25 7.85
N ASN A 144 0.97 -8.60 7.26
CA ASN A 144 0.85 -9.61 6.22
C ASN A 144 1.68 -9.28 4.97
N VAL A 145 1.48 -8.11 4.38
CA VAL A 145 2.22 -7.68 3.17
C VAL A 145 3.72 -7.59 3.44
N GLN A 146 4.11 -7.07 4.59
CA GLN A 146 5.51 -6.92 4.99
C GLN A 146 6.20 -8.29 5.14
N LEU A 147 5.55 -9.21 5.82
CA LEU A 147 6.07 -10.56 6.05
C LEU A 147 6.05 -11.37 4.75
N ALA A 148 5.05 -11.21 3.90
CA ALA A 148 5.02 -11.79 2.55
C ALA A 148 6.24 -11.34 1.72
N ILE A 149 6.58 -10.04 1.73
CA ILE A 149 7.77 -9.50 1.07
C ILE A 149 9.04 -10.12 1.67
N ALA A 150 9.14 -10.26 2.98
CA ALA A 150 10.28 -10.89 3.64
C ALA A 150 10.40 -12.37 3.29
N ILE A 151 9.29 -13.12 3.28
CA ILE A 151 9.23 -14.54 2.89
C ILE A 151 9.68 -14.71 1.43
N LEU A 152 9.10 -13.91 0.51
CA LEU A 152 9.50 -13.95 -0.90
C LEU A 152 11.00 -13.64 -1.07
N SER A 153 11.52 -12.70 -0.28
CA SER A 153 12.93 -12.36 -0.28
C SER A 153 13.82 -13.46 0.29
N ASP A 154 13.30 -14.27 1.23
CA ASP A 154 14.04 -15.41 1.80
C ASP A 154 14.15 -16.59 0.83
N ILE A 155 13.14 -16.80 -0.05
CA ILE A 155 13.06 -17.95 -0.96
C ILE A 155 13.53 -17.65 -2.38
N THR A 156 13.90 -16.41 -2.72
CA THR A 156 14.27 -16.00 -4.08
C THR A 156 15.71 -15.55 -4.16
N THR A 157 16.39 -15.90 -5.26
CA THR A 157 17.71 -15.35 -5.58
C THR A 157 17.61 -13.87 -5.96
N PRO A 158 18.68 -13.07 -5.79
CA PRO A 158 18.68 -11.65 -6.19
C PRO A 158 18.22 -11.43 -7.64
N ALA A 159 18.62 -12.30 -8.57
CA ALA A 159 18.23 -12.20 -10.00
C ALA A 159 16.73 -12.40 -10.25
N ASN A 160 16.03 -13.18 -9.42
CA ASN A 160 14.59 -13.47 -9.56
C ASN A 160 13.73 -12.69 -8.57
N ARG A 161 14.32 -11.95 -7.64
CA ARG A 161 13.62 -11.27 -6.56
C ARG A 161 12.59 -10.26 -7.04
N SER A 162 12.94 -9.40 -7.98
CA SER A 162 12.01 -8.41 -8.56
C SER A 162 10.82 -9.07 -9.24
N LYS A 163 11.03 -10.23 -9.88
CA LYS A 163 9.94 -11.00 -10.52
C LYS A 163 8.99 -11.60 -9.48
N ALA A 164 9.52 -12.13 -8.39
CA ALA A 164 8.72 -12.69 -7.31
C ALA A 164 7.94 -11.59 -6.57
N LEU A 165 8.57 -10.46 -6.26
CA LEU A 165 7.91 -9.33 -5.61
C LEU A 165 6.86 -8.64 -6.49
N ALA A 166 6.93 -8.78 -7.81
CA ALA A 166 5.87 -8.31 -8.70
C ALA A 166 4.52 -9.01 -8.45
N HIS A 167 4.50 -10.23 -7.91
CA HIS A 167 3.25 -10.91 -7.52
C HIS A 167 2.51 -10.15 -6.40
N VAL A 168 3.24 -9.49 -5.50
CA VAL A 168 2.61 -8.64 -4.46
C VAL A 168 1.83 -7.51 -5.12
N GLY A 169 2.43 -6.81 -6.07
CA GLY A 169 1.75 -5.74 -6.79
C GLY A 169 0.57 -6.22 -7.64
N ILE A 170 0.67 -7.40 -8.25
CA ILE A 170 -0.44 -8.01 -9.01
C ILE A 170 -1.60 -8.31 -8.06
N ALA A 171 -1.35 -8.88 -6.88
CA ALA A 171 -2.38 -9.13 -5.86
C ALA A 171 -3.08 -7.83 -5.46
N PHE A 172 -2.33 -6.75 -5.19
CA PHE A 172 -2.90 -5.42 -4.93
C PHE A 172 -3.81 -4.95 -6.06
N ALA A 173 -3.33 -4.99 -7.30
CA ALA A 173 -4.09 -4.51 -8.46
C ALA A 173 -5.39 -5.30 -8.67
N ILE A 174 -5.38 -6.62 -8.52
CA ILE A 174 -6.58 -7.48 -8.60
C ILE A 174 -7.57 -7.10 -7.51
N CYS A 175 -7.11 -7.03 -6.25
CA CYS A 175 -7.99 -6.83 -5.10
C CYS A 175 -8.56 -5.41 -5.05
N PHE A 176 -7.81 -4.39 -5.41
CA PHE A 176 -8.31 -3.02 -5.51
C PHE A 176 -9.28 -2.81 -6.68
N CYS A 177 -9.16 -3.62 -7.74
CA CYS A 177 -10.10 -3.58 -8.86
C CYS A 177 -11.44 -4.27 -8.53
N ILE A 178 -11.39 -5.44 -7.90
CA ILE A 178 -12.55 -6.33 -7.71
C ILE A 178 -13.16 -6.19 -6.29
N GLY A 179 -12.34 -5.92 -5.28
CA GLY A 179 -12.78 -5.86 -3.88
C GLY A 179 -13.85 -4.81 -3.59
N PRO A 180 -13.66 -3.54 -3.98
CA PRO A 180 -14.66 -2.50 -3.75
C PRO A 180 -16.04 -2.78 -4.37
N PRO A 181 -16.17 -3.26 -5.63
CA PRO A 181 -17.46 -3.71 -6.18
C PRO A 181 -18.11 -4.83 -5.36
N ILE A 182 -17.35 -5.82 -4.90
CA ILE A 182 -17.85 -6.89 -4.03
C ILE A 182 -18.37 -6.29 -2.72
N GLY A 183 -17.59 -5.40 -2.09
CA GLY A 183 -17.97 -4.72 -0.86
C GLY A 183 -19.29 -3.95 -1.01
N ALA A 184 -19.43 -3.15 -2.07
CA ALA A 184 -20.63 -2.40 -2.38
C ALA A 184 -21.85 -3.30 -2.61
N TYR A 185 -21.68 -4.42 -3.33
CA TYR A 185 -22.75 -5.40 -3.55
C TYR A 185 -23.25 -6.00 -2.25
N PHE A 186 -22.37 -6.48 -1.39
CA PHE A 186 -22.77 -7.08 -0.11
C PHE A 186 -23.29 -6.06 0.90
N ALA A 187 -22.86 -4.81 0.83
CA ALA A 187 -23.39 -3.72 1.65
C ALA A 187 -24.86 -3.38 1.34
N SER A 188 -25.30 -3.66 0.12
CA SER A 188 -26.71 -3.45 -0.28
C SER A 188 -27.64 -4.58 0.15
N LYS A 189 -27.10 -5.68 0.68
CA LYS A 189 -27.89 -6.82 1.12
C LYS A 189 -28.36 -6.64 2.57
N PRO A 190 -29.64 -6.94 2.86
CA PRO A 190 -30.12 -6.92 4.24
C PRO A 190 -29.41 -7.97 5.07
N ILE A 191 -29.29 -7.69 6.37
CA ILE A 191 -28.74 -8.68 7.31
C ILE A 191 -29.74 -9.87 7.37
N PRO A 192 -29.26 -11.11 7.18
CA PRO A 192 -30.15 -12.29 7.25
C PRO A 192 -30.92 -12.36 8.58
N SER A 193 -32.20 -12.61 8.51
CA SER A 193 -33.09 -12.69 9.70
C SER A 193 -32.63 -13.74 10.71
N SER A 194 -31.97 -14.80 10.25
CA SER A 194 -31.36 -15.81 11.11
C SER A 194 -30.25 -15.27 12.04
N LEU A 195 -29.56 -14.21 11.63
CA LEU A 195 -28.53 -13.55 12.44
C LEU A 195 -29.12 -12.52 13.39
N THR A 196 -30.21 -11.86 13.00
CA THR A 196 -30.88 -10.84 13.84
C THR A 196 -31.82 -11.45 14.89
N ALA A 197 -32.38 -12.64 14.63
CA ALA A 197 -33.25 -13.35 15.55
C ALA A 197 -32.50 -14.02 16.70
N ASN A 198 -31.18 -14.12 16.63
CA ASN A 198 -30.38 -14.83 17.62
C ASN A 198 -29.97 -13.90 18.76
N THR A 199 -30.70 -13.98 19.89
CA THR A 199 -30.49 -13.15 21.10
C THR A 199 -29.06 -13.26 21.66
N PHE A 200 -28.34 -14.35 21.40
CA PHE A 200 -26.92 -14.52 21.78
C PHE A 200 -25.97 -13.62 21.00
N ILE A 201 -26.33 -13.23 19.78
CA ILE A 201 -25.45 -12.44 18.93
C ILE A 201 -25.54 -10.93 19.28
N GLY A 202 -26.68 -10.50 19.84
CA GLY A 202 -26.94 -9.09 20.16
C GLY A 202 -27.05 -8.20 18.91
N GLU A 203 -27.00 -6.89 19.08
CA GLU A 203 -27.02 -5.95 17.94
C GLU A 203 -25.77 -6.07 17.08
N LEU A 204 -25.99 -6.05 15.76
CA LEU A 204 -24.94 -6.10 14.74
C LEU A 204 -24.79 -4.74 14.06
N ASN A 205 -23.63 -4.47 13.52
CA ASN A 205 -23.37 -3.31 12.67
C ASN A 205 -24.24 -3.37 11.39
N LEU A 206 -24.66 -2.22 10.85
CA LEU A 206 -25.41 -2.15 9.59
C LEU A 206 -24.67 -2.87 8.44
N PHE A 207 -23.35 -2.81 8.42
CA PHE A 207 -22.50 -3.47 7.45
C PHE A 207 -21.92 -4.80 7.98
N ALA A 208 -22.68 -5.53 8.80
CA ALA A 208 -22.25 -6.82 9.34
C ALA A 208 -22.00 -7.86 8.22
N VAL A 209 -22.73 -7.81 7.11
CA VAL A 209 -22.54 -8.77 6.00
C VAL A 209 -21.14 -8.63 5.36
N PRO A 210 -20.68 -7.45 4.92
CA PRO A 210 -19.29 -7.28 4.50
C PRO A 210 -18.26 -7.61 5.59
N ALA A 211 -18.56 -7.31 6.84
CA ALA A 211 -17.66 -7.62 7.96
C ALA A 211 -17.53 -9.13 8.20
N ILE A 212 -18.63 -9.89 8.08
CA ILE A 212 -18.63 -11.36 8.15
C ILE A 212 -17.83 -11.94 6.97
N LEU A 213 -18.01 -11.40 5.77
CA LEU A 213 -17.23 -11.82 4.60
C LEU A 213 -15.73 -11.60 4.84
N THR A 214 -15.35 -10.43 5.36
CA THR A 214 -13.96 -10.13 5.77
C THR A 214 -13.45 -11.14 6.81
N LEU A 215 -14.26 -11.48 7.82
CA LEU A 215 -13.90 -12.48 8.84
C LEU A 215 -13.68 -13.86 8.23
N ILE A 216 -14.55 -14.30 7.31
CA ILE A 216 -14.41 -15.57 6.60
C ILE A 216 -13.10 -15.62 5.82
N LEU A 217 -12.78 -14.55 5.06
CA LEU A 217 -11.55 -14.47 4.28
C LEU A 217 -10.30 -14.54 5.16
N LEU A 218 -10.26 -13.76 6.25
CA LEU A 218 -9.12 -13.74 7.19
C LEU A 218 -8.96 -15.08 7.93
N THR A 219 -10.07 -15.73 8.29
CA THR A 219 -10.02 -17.04 8.95
C THR A 219 -9.55 -18.11 7.98
N ALA A 220 -10.06 -18.10 6.75
CA ALA A 220 -9.62 -19.01 5.69
C ALA A 220 -8.14 -18.83 5.37
N GLU A 221 -7.66 -17.58 5.27
CA GLU A 221 -6.25 -17.26 5.08
C GLU A 221 -5.40 -17.77 6.23
N THR A 222 -5.82 -17.52 7.49
CA THR A 222 -5.10 -17.93 8.68
C THR A 222 -4.95 -19.47 8.70
N ALA A 223 -6.03 -20.21 8.43
CA ALA A 223 -6.02 -21.67 8.36
C ALA A 223 -5.11 -22.15 7.20
N PHE A 224 -5.24 -21.52 6.03
CA PHE A 224 -4.41 -21.85 4.87
C PHE A 224 -2.92 -21.66 5.16
N LEU A 225 -2.52 -20.51 5.75
CA LEU A 225 -1.15 -20.23 6.13
C LEU A 225 -0.64 -21.19 7.22
N ALA A 226 -1.47 -21.51 8.21
CA ALA A 226 -1.10 -22.44 9.28
C ALA A 226 -0.76 -23.83 8.72
N ILE A 227 -1.51 -24.30 7.73
CA ILE A 227 -1.33 -25.63 7.14
C ILE A 227 -0.26 -25.63 6.06
N ALA A 228 -0.32 -24.69 5.12
CA ALA A 228 0.44 -24.77 3.87
C ALA A 228 1.80 -24.08 3.93
N LEU A 229 1.97 -22.98 4.72
CA LEU A 229 3.20 -22.20 4.73
C LEU A 229 4.28 -22.89 5.57
N PRO A 230 5.44 -23.23 5.02
CA PRO A 230 6.60 -23.67 5.79
C PRO A 230 7.32 -22.47 6.41
N GLU A 231 8.11 -22.70 7.48
CA GLU A 231 9.04 -21.67 7.97
C GLU A 231 10.17 -21.45 6.95
N THR A 232 10.38 -20.19 6.60
CA THR A 232 11.38 -19.81 5.57
C THR A 232 12.64 -19.16 6.15
N ARG A 233 12.57 -18.67 7.40
CA ARG A 233 13.72 -18.06 8.08
C ARG A 233 14.86 -19.06 8.26
N GLY A 234 16.05 -18.67 7.84
CA GLY A 234 17.26 -19.52 7.97
C GLY A 234 17.36 -20.67 6.97
N LYS A 235 16.36 -20.87 6.11
CA LYS A 235 16.39 -21.83 5.00
C LYS A 235 16.86 -21.16 3.71
N GLY A 236 17.95 -20.38 3.77
CA GLY A 236 18.53 -19.73 2.60
C GLY A 236 18.71 -20.71 1.44
N ILE A 237 18.51 -20.23 0.22
CA ILE A 237 18.69 -21.02 -1.00
C ILE A 237 20.13 -21.49 -1.02
N ARG A 238 20.33 -22.81 -0.92
CA ARG A 238 21.62 -23.40 -1.31
C ARG A 238 21.73 -23.20 -2.83
N PRO A 239 22.79 -22.55 -3.35
CA PRO A 239 22.98 -22.45 -4.79
C PRO A 239 22.88 -23.84 -5.39
N SER A 240 22.08 -23.99 -6.45
CA SER A 240 22.02 -25.24 -7.20
C SER A 240 23.40 -25.58 -7.72
N THR A 241 23.69 -26.86 -7.88
CA THR A 241 25.00 -27.34 -8.37
C THR A 241 25.36 -26.71 -9.73
N GLU A 242 24.36 -26.32 -10.52
CA GLU A 242 24.53 -25.61 -11.79
C GLU A 242 25.00 -24.15 -11.62
N GLU A 243 24.53 -23.41 -10.62
CA GLU A 243 25.04 -22.07 -10.32
C GLU A 243 26.48 -22.10 -9.73
N LYS A 244 26.82 -23.19 -9.02
CA LYS A 244 28.20 -23.42 -8.57
C LYS A 244 29.15 -23.72 -9.75
N ALA A 245 28.68 -24.46 -10.74
CA ALA A 245 29.46 -24.77 -11.96
C ALA A 245 29.67 -23.52 -12.83
N ALA A 246 28.68 -22.66 -12.96
CA ALA A 246 28.79 -21.39 -13.68
C ALA A 246 29.71 -20.37 -12.98
N SER A 247 29.80 -20.42 -11.65
CA SER A 247 30.71 -19.57 -10.86
C SER A 247 32.13 -20.08 -10.81
N SER A 248 32.37 -21.40 -11.00
CA SER A 248 33.70 -22.01 -10.96
C SER A 248 34.41 -22.01 -12.33
N ASN A 249 33.67 -21.95 -13.44
CA ASN A 249 34.20 -21.81 -14.78
C ASN A 249 34.31 -20.32 -15.18
N GLY A 250 35.31 -19.64 -14.68
CA GLY A 250 35.64 -18.24 -14.96
C GLY A 250 36.20 -17.99 -16.39
N LYS A 251 35.70 -18.67 -17.41
CA LYS A 251 35.98 -18.36 -18.82
C LYS A 251 34.72 -18.31 -19.62
N THR A 252 34.22 -17.09 -19.83
CA THR A 252 33.31 -16.78 -20.96
C THR A 252 34.14 -16.84 -22.26
N PRO A 253 33.56 -17.33 -23.39
CA PRO A 253 34.28 -17.47 -24.68
C PRO A 253 34.69 -16.15 -25.32
N ASN A 254 34.36 -15.01 -24.76
CA ASN A 254 34.77 -13.70 -25.30
C ASN A 254 35.41 -12.87 -24.19
N GLY A 255 36.70 -12.90 -24.09
CA GLY A 255 37.67 -12.15 -23.33
C GLY A 255 37.39 -10.80 -22.69
N LYS A 256 36.16 -10.55 -22.22
CA LYS A 256 35.87 -9.42 -21.34
C LYS A 256 36.03 -9.87 -19.89
N PRO A 257 36.85 -9.16 -19.09
CA PRO A 257 37.02 -9.52 -17.70
C PRO A 257 35.63 -9.47 -17.03
N ALA A 258 35.28 -10.56 -16.33
CA ALA A 258 34.08 -10.56 -15.47
C ALA A 258 34.20 -9.36 -14.55
N VAL A 259 33.24 -8.44 -14.66
CA VAL A 259 33.12 -7.30 -13.74
C VAL A 259 33.08 -7.90 -12.35
N SER A 260 34.15 -7.72 -11.59
CA SER A 260 34.24 -8.07 -10.19
C SER A 260 33.09 -7.43 -9.49
N ASN A 261 32.04 -8.19 -9.18
CA ASN A 261 30.94 -7.76 -8.33
C ASN A 261 31.50 -7.54 -6.93
N ARG A 262 32.13 -6.39 -6.72
CA ARG A 262 32.52 -5.91 -5.40
C ARG A 262 31.21 -5.78 -4.61
N LYS A 263 30.94 -6.73 -3.70
CA LYS A 263 29.79 -6.60 -2.78
C LYS A 263 29.90 -5.23 -2.12
N ALA A 264 28.89 -4.40 -2.29
CA ALA A 264 28.85 -3.08 -1.66
C ALA A 264 29.11 -3.19 -0.16
N SER A 265 29.86 -2.27 0.42
CA SER A 265 30.16 -2.28 1.85
C SER A 265 28.87 -2.22 2.68
N VAL A 266 28.93 -2.68 3.93
CA VAL A 266 27.77 -2.60 4.85
C VAL A 266 27.28 -1.15 4.97
N GLU A 267 28.21 -0.19 5.02
CA GLU A 267 27.90 1.24 5.12
C GLU A 267 27.20 1.76 3.87
N GLU A 268 27.66 1.39 2.67
CA GLU A 268 26.99 1.75 1.40
C GLU A 268 25.59 1.19 1.30
N ARG A 269 25.37 -0.05 1.76
CA ARG A 269 24.07 -0.70 1.76
C ARG A 269 23.11 -0.02 2.76
N LEU A 270 23.59 0.34 3.94
CA LEU A 270 22.82 1.10 4.94
C LEU A 270 22.45 2.50 4.45
N ALA A 271 23.40 3.22 3.83
CA ALA A 271 23.16 4.53 3.24
C ALA A 271 22.12 4.45 2.09
N THR A 272 22.20 3.40 1.28
CA THR A 272 21.23 3.14 0.20
C THR A 272 19.84 2.86 0.79
N LEU A 273 19.74 1.99 1.81
CA LEU A 273 18.47 1.71 2.49
C LEU A 273 17.87 2.97 3.12
N GLN A 274 18.69 3.82 3.73
CA GLN A 274 18.24 5.08 4.29
C GLN A 274 17.69 6.01 3.19
N SER A 275 18.38 6.14 2.06
CA SER A 275 17.93 6.92 0.92
C SER A 275 16.61 6.37 0.36
N LEU A 276 16.48 5.05 0.22
CA LEU A 276 15.26 4.38 -0.24
C LEU A 276 14.08 4.62 0.71
N ARG A 277 14.32 4.64 2.03
CA ARG A 277 13.30 4.98 3.03
C ARG A 277 12.78 6.41 2.85
N TYR A 278 13.65 7.39 2.64
CA TYR A 278 13.26 8.77 2.38
C TYR A 278 12.48 8.90 1.06
N PHE A 279 12.94 8.26 -0.02
CA PHE A 279 12.21 8.27 -1.29
C PHE A 279 10.84 7.61 -1.18
N HIS A 280 10.73 6.52 -0.43
CA HIS A 280 9.47 5.82 -0.20
C HIS A 280 8.48 6.67 0.62
N LEU A 281 8.96 7.33 1.68
CA LEU A 281 8.17 8.25 2.50
C LEU A 281 7.62 9.41 1.67
N LEU A 282 8.50 10.12 0.96
CA LEU A 282 8.13 11.30 0.16
C LEU A 282 7.21 10.91 -0.99
N PHE A 283 7.52 9.82 -1.69
CA PHE A 283 6.69 9.33 -2.78
C PHE A 283 5.27 8.97 -2.28
N LEU A 284 5.17 8.13 -1.24
CA LEU A 284 3.86 7.74 -0.73
C LEU A 284 3.11 8.89 -0.06
N GLY A 285 3.79 9.86 0.52
CA GLY A 285 3.16 11.08 1.02
C GLY A 285 2.46 11.85 -0.10
N LEU A 286 3.18 12.14 -1.17
CA LEU A 286 2.62 12.86 -2.32
C LEU A 286 1.56 12.02 -3.06
N PHE A 287 1.87 10.75 -3.36
CA PHE A 287 1.02 9.89 -4.17
C PHE A 287 -0.33 9.57 -3.48
N SER A 288 -0.31 9.22 -2.19
CA SER A 288 -1.55 8.95 -1.45
C SER A 288 -2.42 10.21 -1.27
N GLY A 289 -1.80 11.38 -1.18
CA GLY A 289 -2.53 12.63 -1.19
C GLY A 289 -3.28 12.85 -2.51
N VAL A 290 -2.63 12.56 -3.63
CA VAL A 290 -3.25 12.63 -4.96
C VAL A 290 -4.35 11.60 -5.13
N GLU A 291 -4.10 10.33 -4.76
CA GLU A 291 -5.11 9.27 -4.81
C GLU A 291 -6.37 9.68 -4.04
N PHE A 292 -6.19 10.28 -2.88
CA PHE A 292 -7.29 10.70 -2.03
C PHE A 292 -8.06 11.90 -2.61
N THR A 293 -7.36 12.92 -3.13
CA THR A 293 -7.99 14.15 -3.65
C THR A 293 -8.55 13.99 -5.07
N LEU A 294 -8.17 12.95 -5.81
CA LEU A 294 -8.62 12.73 -7.19
C LEU A 294 -10.15 12.59 -7.29
N THR A 295 -10.77 11.88 -6.34
CA THR A 295 -12.23 11.70 -6.29
C THR A 295 -12.98 12.99 -5.98
N PHE A 296 -12.37 13.91 -5.24
CA PHE A 296 -12.93 15.25 -5.01
C PHE A 296 -12.84 16.10 -6.24
N LEU A 297 -11.68 16.06 -6.92
CA LEU A 297 -11.49 16.79 -8.15
C LEU A 297 -12.53 16.43 -9.20
N THR A 298 -12.82 15.15 -9.38
CA THR A 298 -13.82 14.68 -10.34
C THR A 298 -15.24 15.02 -9.92
N PHE A 299 -15.53 14.99 -8.62
CA PHE A 299 -16.80 15.46 -8.09
C PHE A 299 -16.96 16.98 -8.30
N ASP A 300 -15.96 17.78 -7.93
CA ASP A 300 -16.03 19.25 -8.02
C ASP A 300 -16.12 19.76 -9.45
N LEU A 301 -15.43 19.12 -10.38
CA LEU A 301 -15.30 19.62 -11.76
C LEU A 301 -16.29 18.99 -12.74
N PHE A 302 -16.71 17.76 -12.51
CA PHE A 302 -17.56 17.00 -13.44
C PHE A 302 -18.87 16.52 -12.82
N ASP A 303 -19.10 16.79 -11.53
CA ASP A 303 -20.25 16.30 -10.75
C ASP A 303 -20.39 14.76 -10.82
N TRP A 304 -19.25 14.06 -10.82
CA TRP A 304 -19.24 12.60 -10.93
C TRP A 304 -19.75 11.93 -9.66
N ASP A 305 -20.59 10.94 -9.85
CA ASP A 305 -21.08 10.07 -8.80
C ASP A 305 -20.05 9.00 -8.38
N ASN A 306 -20.37 8.25 -7.34
CA ASN A 306 -19.53 7.17 -6.84
C ASN A 306 -19.28 6.07 -7.89
N LYS A 307 -20.22 5.85 -8.83
CA LYS A 307 -20.07 4.84 -9.89
C LYS A 307 -19.03 5.27 -10.91
N GLN A 308 -19.06 6.53 -11.35
CA GLN A 308 -18.11 7.09 -12.31
C GLN A 308 -16.70 7.16 -11.71
N ASN A 309 -16.58 7.59 -10.44
CA ASN A 309 -15.33 7.55 -9.70
C ASN A 309 -14.80 6.13 -9.52
N GLY A 310 -15.68 5.18 -9.22
CA GLY A 310 -15.34 3.75 -9.14
C GLY A 310 -14.82 3.20 -10.47
N MET A 311 -15.42 3.61 -11.60
CA MET A 311 -14.93 3.22 -12.93
C MET A 311 -13.55 3.81 -13.23
N LEU A 312 -13.27 5.06 -12.86
CA LEU A 312 -11.95 5.67 -13.01
C LEU A 312 -10.89 4.91 -12.22
N ILE A 313 -11.12 4.72 -10.92
CA ILE A 313 -10.19 4.00 -10.05
C ILE A 313 -10.00 2.55 -10.52
N GLY A 314 -11.09 1.88 -10.90
CA GLY A 314 -11.05 0.54 -11.46
C GLY A 314 -10.21 0.46 -12.74
N SER A 315 -10.36 1.43 -13.66
CA SER A 315 -9.56 1.50 -14.89
C SER A 315 -8.06 1.69 -14.58
N ILE A 316 -7.71 2.56 -13.62
CA ILE A 316 -6.33 2.72 -13.15
C ILE A 316 -5.79 1.39 -12.61
N GLY A 317 -6.60 0.67 -11.82
CA GLY A 317 -6.24 -0.64 -11.26
C GLY A 317 -5.99 -1.70 -12.34
N ILE A 318 -6.88 -1.81 -13.34
CA ILE A 318 -6.75 -2.76 -14.46
C ILE A 318 -5.50 -2.47 -15.28
N ILE A 319 -5.29 -1.20 -15.66
CA ILE A 319 -4.09 -0.80 -16.44
C ILE A 319 -2.83 -1.09 -15.62
N SER A 320 -2.83 -0.79 -14.32
CA SER A 320 -1.71 -1.07 -13.41
C SER A 320 -1.41 -2.58 -13.36
N ALA A 321 -2.43 -3.45 -13.23
CA ALA A 321 -2.28 -4.90 -13.21
C ALA A 321 -1.66 -5.44 -14.50
N LEU A 322 -2.17 -4.99 -15.66
CA LEU A 322 -1.64 -5.38 -16.97
C LEU A 322 -0.18 -4.93 -17.14
N LEU A 323 0.15 -3.71 -16.73
CA LEU A 323 1.52 -3.20 -16.76
C LEU A 323 2.45 -4.01 -15.85
N GLN A 324 2.01 -4.37 -14.64
CA GLN A 324 2.82 -5.16 -13.69
C GLN A 324 3.09 -6.57 -14.23
N GLY A 325 2.06 -7.27 -14.69
CA GLY A 325 2.19 -8.63 -15.22
C GLY A 325 2.99 -8.70 -16.51
N GLY A 326 2.79 -7.74 -17.41
CA GLY A 326 3.41 -7.69 -18.74
C GLY A 326 4.75 -6.97 -18.78
N TYR A 327 4.71 -5.66 -18.61
CA TYR A 327 5.87 -4.78 -18.84
C TYR A 327 6.85 -4.76 -17.65
N VAL A 328 6.38 -4.43 -16.45
CA VAL A 328 7.26 -4.18 -15.31
C VAL A 328 8.08 -5.41 -14.95
N ARG A 329 7.43 -6.58 -14.90
CA ARG A 329 8.09 -7.85 -14.59
C ARG A 329 9.25 -8.18 -15.53
N ARG A 330 9.16 -7.81 -16.82
CA ARG A 330 10.19 -8.08 -17.83
C ARG A 330 11.22 -6.96 -17.92
N ALA A 331 10.77 -5.72 -17.80
CA ALA A 331 11.62 -4.56 -18.01
C ALA A 331 12.53 -4.28 -16.81
N THR A 332 12.05 -4.47 -15.56
CA THR A 332 12.83 -4.16 -14.34
C THR A 332 14.12 -4.97 -14.31
N SER A 333 14.11 -6.23 -14.72
CA SER A 333 15.33 -7.06 -14.76
C SER A 333 16.38 -6.59 -15.78
N LYS A 334 15.97 -5.77 -16.77
CA LYS A 334 16.87 -5.24 -17.82
C LYS A 334 17.39 -3.85 -17.52
N ILE A 335 16.56 -3.00 -16.94
CA ILE A 335 16.87 -1.58 -16.75
C ILE A 335 17.22 -1.23 -15.30
N GLY A 336 17.02 -2.15 -14.36
CA GLY A 336 17.27 -1.98 -12.93
C GLY A 336 16.09 -1.34 -12.17
N GLU A 337 15.99 -1.69 -10.90
CA GLU A 337 14.90 -1.28 -10.00
C GLU A 337 14.88 0.24 -9.77
N GLY A 338 16.05 0.85 -9.58
CA GLY A 338 16.16 2.30 -9.34
C GLY A 338 15.72 3.13 -10.55
N VAL A 339 16.05 2.69 -11.76
CA VAL A 339 15.64 3.36 -13.01
C VAL A 339 14.13 3.22 -13.21
N MET A 340 13.57 2.02 -12.97
CA MET A 340 12.14 1.77 -13.08
C MET A 340 11.34 2.63 -12.10
N ALA A 341 11.75 2.67 -10.83
CA ALA A 341 11.12 3.53 -9.82
C ALA A 341 11.15 5.01 -10.23
N ARG A 342 12.29 5.51 -10.69
CA ARG A 342 12.42 6.89 -11.15
C ARG A 342 11.50 7.21 -12.33
N ARG A 343 11.37 6.29 -13.32
CA ARG A 343 10.43 6.46 -14.45
C ARG A 343 9.00 6.56 -13.96
N GLY A 344 8.61 5.75 -12.97
CA GLY A 344 7.29 5.82 -12.35
C GLY A 344 7.03 7.15 -11.65
N VAL A 345 8.00 7.67 -10.88
CA VAL A 345 7.89 8.98 -10.23
C VAL A 345 7.79 10.10 -11.26
N SER A 346 8.56 10.02 -12.36
CA SER A 346 8.46 11.00 -13.45
C SER A 346 7.08 10.95 -14.14
N SER A 347 6.52 9.76 -14.34
CA SER A 347 5.16 9.60 -14.87
C SER A 347 4.12 10.24 -13.96
N CYS A 348 4.26 10.06 -12.64
CA CYS A 348 3.39 10.73 -11.67
C CYS A 348 3.46 12.26 -11.82
N ALA A 349 4.67 12.83 -11.93
CA ALA A 349 4.84 14.26 -12.13
C ALA A 349 4.11 14.76 -13.39
N VAL A 350 4.21 14.02 -14.50
CA VAL A 350 3.47 14.34 -15.74
C VAL A 350 1.96 14.26 -15.52
N GLY A 351 1.46 13.19 -14.86
CA GLY A 351 0.05 13.07 -14.51
C GLY A 351 -0.47 14.25 -13.70
N LEU A 352 0.32 14.71 -12.72
CA LEU A 352 -0.04 15.87 -11.89
C LEU A 352 -0.05 17.20 -12.69
N VAL A 353 0.84 17.36 -13.67
CA VAL A 353 0.77 18.50 -14.61
C VAL A 353 -0.54 18.47 -15.39
N LEU A 354 -0.96 17.31 -15.87
CA LEU A 354 -2.24 17.18 -16.57
C LEU A 354 -3.43 17.53 -15.66
N LEU A 355 -3.42 17.10 -14.39
CA LEU A 355 -4.44 17.48 -13.40
C LEU A 355 -4.40 18.98 -13.08
N THR A 356 -3.25 19.62 -13.06
CA THR A 356 -3.10 21.07 -12.84
C THR A 356 -3.83 21.88 -13.93
N LEU A 357 -3.75 21.41 -15.17
CA LEU A 357 -4.36 22.10 -16.32
C LEU A 357 -5.86 21.84 -16.43
N LEU A 358 -6.36 20.75 -15.86
CA LEU A 358 -7.71 20.26 -16.03
C LEU A 358 -8.80 21.30 -15.68
N PRO A 359 -8.75 22.03 -14.54
CA PRO A 359 -9.79 23.01 -14.18
C PRO A 359 -9.96 24.12 -15.22
N GLN A 360 -8.89 24.49 -15.95
CA GLN A 360 -8.93 25.55 -16.93
C GLN A 360 -9.74 25.21 -18.19
N PHE A 361 -9.89 23.91 -18.48
CA PHE A 361 -10.55 23.41 -19.69
C PHE A 361 -11.93 22.81 -19.47
N VAL A 362 -12.38 22.64 -18.25
CA VAL A 362 -13.68 21.99 -17.93
C VAL A 362 -14.83 22.68 -18.62
N VAL A 363 -14.89 24.01 -18.55
CA VAL A 363 -15.98 24.82 -19.14
C VAL A 363 -15.73 25.11 -20.62
N SER A 364 -14.48 25.49 -21.00
CA SER A 364 -14.17 25.94 -22.35
C SER A 364 -14.03 24.81 -23.38
N LYS A 365 -13.50 23.66 -22.95
CA LYS A 365 -13.19 22.52 -23.82
C LYS A 365 -13.40 21.19 -23.08
N PRO A 366 -14.65 20.76 -22.80
CA PRO A 366 -14.94 19.60 -21.95
C PRO A 366 -14.35 18.29 -22.47
N VAL A 367 -14.29 18.11 -23.78
CA VAL A 367 -13.66 16.91 -24.39
C VAL A 367 -12.15 16.87 -24.08
N LEU A 368 -11.46 18.02 -24.13
CA LEU A 368 -10.05 18.09 -23.77
C LEU A 368 -9.85 17.81 -22.28
N ALA A 369 -10.71 18.34 -21.40
CA ALA A 369 -10.67 18.08 -19.97
C ALA A 369 -10.77 16.57 -19.66
N HIS A 370 -11.70 15.84 -20.29
CA HIS A 370 -11.81 14.40 -20.15
C HIS A 370 -10.56 13.66 -20.65
N ARG A 371 -9.96 14.09 -21.77
CA ARG A 371 -8.70 13.50 -22.26
C ARG A 371 -7.53 13.75 -21.34
N LEU A 372 -7.44 14.94 -20.73
CA LEU A 372 -6.41 15.27 -19.71
C LEU A 372 -6.56 14.34 -18.49
N LEU A 373 -7.79 14.13 -18.01
CA LEU A 373 -8.08 13.22 -16.92
C LEU A 373 -7.70 11.78 -17.27
N GLN A 374 -8.06 11.29 -18.45
CA GLN A 374 -7.66 9.96 -18.93
C GLN A 374 -6.14 9.82 -19.03
N GLY A 375 -5.44 10.82 -19.57
CA GLY A 375 -3.97 10.84 -19.61
C GLY A 375 -3.34 10.80 -18.22
N ALA A 376 -3.88 11.58 -17.27
CA ALA A 376 -3.45 11.55 -15.89
C ALA A 376 -3.69 10.16 -15.26
N ALA A 377 -4.84 9.53 -15.51
CA ALA A 377 -5.15 8.19 -15.02
C ALA A 377 -4.15 7.13 -15.54
N VAL A 378 -3.75 7.20 -16.81
CA VAL A 378 -2.73 6.30 -17.39
C VAL A 378 -1.36 6.53 -16.71
N CYS A 379 -0.98 7.80 -16.49
CA CYS A 379 0.25 8.13 -15.77
C CYS A 379 0.23 7.60 -14.33
N MET A 380 -0.90 7.72 -13.63
CA MET A 380 -1.10 7.21 -12.26
C MET A 380 -1.05 5.67 -12.25
N ALA A 381 -1.65 5.01 -13.23
CA ALA A 381 -1.59 3.55 -13.38
C ALA A 381 -0.15 3.05 -13.57
N PHE A 382 0.64 3.72 -14.42
CA PHE A 382 2.06 3.38 -14.61
C PHE A 382 2.86 3.61 -13.33
N THR A 383 2.58 4.70 -12.62
CA THR A 383 3.20 5.03 -11.33
C THR A 383 2.91 3.94 -10.28
N SER A 384 1.65 3.57 -10.13
CA SER A 384 1.20 2.53 -9.20
C SER A 384 1.83 1.17 -9.54
N ALA A 385 1.95 0.85 -10.83
CA ALA A 385 2.57 -0.39 -11.29
C ALA A 385 4.07 -0.48 -10.98
N THR A 386 4.78 0.64 -10.95
CA THR A 386 6.25 0.64 -11.01
C THR A 386 6.92 1.01 -9.68
N VAL A 387 6.52 2.12 -9.04
CA VAL A 387 7.35 2.76 -8.00
C VAL A 387 7.49 1.91 -6.75
N VAL A 388 6.37 1.56 -6.10
CA VAL A 388 6.41 0.84 -4.82
C VAL A 388 7.09 -0.52 -4.96
N ASN A 389 6.76 -1.27 -6.02
CA ASN A 389 7.33 -2.59 -6.27
C ASN A 389 8.84 -2.51 -6.53
N SER A 390 9.29 -1.55 -7.35
CA SER A 390 10.70 -1.39 -7.67
C SER A 390 11.52 -0.91 -6.47
N LEU A 391 11.00 0.04 -5.68
CA LEU A 391 11.66 0.48 -4.44
C LEU A 391 11.75 -0.64 -3.42
N THR A 392 10.68 -1.45 -3.28
CA THR A 392 10.65 -2.62 -2.38
C THR A 392 11.66 -3.68 -2.81
N ALA A 393 11.71 -3.98 -4.12
CA ALA A 393 12.68 -4.93 -4.67
C ALA A 393 14.10 -4.42 -4.44
N TYR A 394 14.37 -3.14 -4.71
CA TYR A 394 15.69 -2.55 -4.50
C TYR A 394 16.09 -2.56 -3.01
N ALA A 395 15.18 -2.22 -2.11
CA ALA A 395 15.44 -2.31 -0.67
C ALA A 395 15.74 -3.75 -0.23
N SER A 396 14.99 -4.72 -0.76
CA SER A 396 15.22 -6.14 -0.48
C SER A 396 16.59 -6.64 -0.97
N LEU A 397 17.11 -6.11 -2.08
CA LEU A 397 18.44 -6.42 -2.60
C LEU A 397 19.58 -5.87 -1.71
N GLN A 398 19.32 -4.83 -0.91
CA GLN A 398 20.30 -4.28 0.03
C GLN A 398 20.36 -5.07 1.35
N CYS A 399 19.36 -5.93 1.63
CA CYS A 399 19.32 -6.71 2.87
C CYS A 399 20.39 -7.80 2.86
N ASP A 400 20.90 -8.12 4.07
CA ASP A 400 21.84 -9.22 4.23
C ASP A 400 21.13 -10.58 4.19
N GLU A 401 21.74 -11.55 3.55
CA GLU A 401 21.11 -12.85 3.41
C GLU A 401 21.55 -13.82 4.52
N GLY A 402 22.59 -13.45 5.30
CA GLY A 402 23.26 -14.37 6.22
C GLY A 402 23.54 -15.69 5.50
N GLY A 403 24.68 -16.25 5.55
CA GLY A 403 24.90 -17.48 4.84
C GLY A 403 26.34 -17.95 4.88
N PHE A 404 26.55 -19.09 4.27
CA PHE A 404 27.85 -19.71 4.11
C PHE A 404 28.67 -18.89 3.09
N ASP A 405 29.78 -18.33 3.53
CA ASP A 405 30.76 -17.72 2.62
C ASP A 405 31.52 -18.82 1.86
N PRO A 406 31.33 -18.92 0.54
CA PRO A 406 31.99 -19.99 -0.23
C PRO A 406 33.51 -19.86 -0.29
N VAL A 407 34.07 -18.68 0.04
CA VAL A 407 35.51 -18.41 0.00
C VAL A 407 36.16 -18.78 1.34
N THR A 408 35.51 -18.41 2.46
CA THR A 408 36.10 -18.64 3.79
C THR A 408 35.55 -19.89 4.47
N GLY A 409 34.53 -20.54 3.93
CA GLY A 409 33.90 -21.73 4.52
C GLY A 409 33.18 -21.47 5.85
N LYS A 410 33.06 -20.21 6.29
CA LYS A 410 32.45 -19.83 7.56
C LYS A 410 31.03 -19.32 7.39
N ASN A 411 30.15 -19.61 8.37
CA ASN A 411 28.88 -18.97 8.46
C ASN A 411 29.06 -17.49 8.82
N VAL A 412 28.75 -16.59 7.88
CA VAL A 412 28.73 -15.15 8.12
C VAL A 412 27.46 -14.83 8.87
N LYS A 413 27.60 -14.26 10.07
CA LYS A 413 26.45 -13.78 10.85
C LYS A 413 25.79 -12.60 10.11
N GLU A 414 24.47 -12.66 9.97
CA GLU A 414 23.66 -11.56 9.42
C GLU A 414 23.88 -10.27 10.21
N HIS A 415 24.11 -9.16 9.51
CA HIS A 415 24.27 -7.87 10.17
C HIS A 415 22.92 -7.42 10.76
N PRO A 416 22.82 -7.06 12.06
CA PRO A 416 21.54 -6.82 12.74
C PRO A 416 20.66 -5.73 12.11
N GLN A 417 21.26 -4.75 11.42
CA GLN A 417 20.55 -3.65 10.75
C GLN A 417 20.14 -3.99 9.31
N LEU A 418 20.77 -4.99 8.69
CA LEU A 418 20.49 -5.47 7.34
C LEU A 418 19.62 -6.73 7.34
N ALA A 419 19.23 -7.25 8.52
CA ALA A 419 18.30 -8.35 8.64
C ALA A 419 16.99 -8.04 7.89
N LYS A 420 16.56 -8.94 7.00
CA LYS A 420 15.48 -8.69 6.03
C LYS A 420 14.20 -8.18 6.67
N GLY A 421 13.73 -8.80 7.75
CA GLY A 421 12.51 -8.38 8.43
C GLY A 421 12.61 -6.97 9.00
N LYS A 422 13.70 -6.67 9.71
CA LYS A 422 13.95 -5.34 10.30
C LYS A 422 14.14 -4.27 9.22
N ALA A 423 14.98 -4.54 8.22
CA ALA A 423 15.28 -3.57 7.17
C ALA A 423 14.05 -3.24 6.31
N LEU A 424 13.30 -4.27 5.87
CA LEU A 424 12.07 -4.10 5.10
C LEU A 424 10.92 -3.53 5.96
N GLY A 425 10.88 -3.89 7.25
CA GLY A 425 9.95 -3.29 8.21
C GLY A 425 10.17 -1.79 8.38
N ASN A 426 11.41 -1.35 8.51
CA ASN A 426 11.77 0.07 8.56
C ASN A 426 11.46 0.80 7.24
N PHE A 427 11.70 0.13 6.10
CA PHE A 427 11.38 0.68 4.79
C PHE A 427 9.86 0.87 4.63
N ARG A 428 9.06 -0.14 4.96
CA ARG A 428 7.60 -0.07 4.92
C ARG A 428 7.05 0.99 5.89
N SER A 429 7.57 1.04 7.10
CA SER A 429 7.22 2.04 8.12
C SER A 429 7.34 3.46 7.56
N ALA A 430 8.44 3.80 6.92
CA ALA A 430 8.60 5.12 6.30
C ALA A 430 7.51 5.43 5.27
N GLY A 431 7.14 4.46 4.43
CA GLY A 431 6.04 4.60 3.49
C GLY A 431 4.68 4.80 4.15
N GLN A 432 4.42 4.10 5.27
CA GLN A 432 3.17 4.26 6.01
C GLN A 432 3.04 5.63 6.67
N LEU A 433 4.15 6.21 7.14
CA LEU A 433 4.16 7.61 7.60
C LEU A 433 3.77 8.57 6.46
N GLY A 434 4.29 8.33 5.24
CA GLY A 434 3.86 9.09 4.06
C GLY A 434 2.36 8.98 3.82
N ARG A 435 1.81 7.77 3.86
CA ARG A 435 0.35 7.53 3.70
C ARG A 435 -0.49 8.13 4.83
N ALA A 436 0.05 8.26 6.03
CA ALA A 436 -0.65 8.89 7.15
C ALA A 436 -0.77 10.40 6.98
N VAL A 437 0.30 11.05 6.51
CA VAL A 437 0.39 12.51 6.44
C VAL A 437 -0.07 13.06 5.09
N GLY A 438 0.15 12.30 4.01
CA GLY A 438 -0.09 12.74 2.63
C GLY A 438 -1.52 13.22 2.35
N PRO A 439 -2.56 12.42 2.62
CA PRO A 439 -3.95 12.83 2.41
C PRO A 439 -4.33 14.08 3.20
N LEU A 440 -3.87 14.21 4.45
CA LEU A 440 -4.16 15.38 5.29
C LEU A 440 -3.57 16.66 4.69
N LEU A 441 -2.29 16.61 4.27
CA LEU A 441 -1.62 17.76 3.64
C LEU A 441 -2.22 18.10 2.28
N ALA A 442 -2.57 17.09 1.47
CA ALA A 442 -3.19 17.29 0.17
C ALA A 442 -4.58 17.92 0.30
N CYS A 443 -5.41 17.45 1.23
CA CYS A 443 -6.70 18.05 1.52
C CYS A 443 -6.56 19.48 2.04
N ALA A 444 -5.66 19.72 2.99
CA ALA A 444 -5.40 21.06 3.50
C ALA A 444 -5.02 22.03 2.37
N SER A 445 -4.09 21.64 1.50
CA SER A 445 -3.69 22.42 0.35
C SER A 445 -4.84 22.62 -0.64
N TYR A 446 -5.59 21.54 -0.96
CA TYR A 446 -6.71 21.59 -1.90
C TYR A 446 -7.79 22.61 -1.50
N TRP A 447 -8.09 22.71 -0.20
CA TRP A 447 -9.12 23.64 0.30
C TRP A 447 -8.62 25.05 0.55
N THR A 448 -7.34 25.24 0.81
CA THR A 448 -6.78 26.60 1.04
C THR A 448 -6.40 27.31 -0.24
N VAL A 449 -5.75 26.63 -1.18
CA VAL A 449 -5.20 27.23 -2.40
C VAL A 449 -5.86 26.73 -3.69
N GLY A 450 -6.68 25.68 -3.60
CA GLY A 450 -7.40 25.11 -4.73
C GLY A 450 -6.65 23.99 -5.47
N PRO A 451 -7.39 23.24 -6.33
CA PRO A 451 -6.87 22.05 -6.99
C PRO A 451 -5.67 22.34 -7.90
N SER A 452 -5.71 23.37 -8.74
CA SER A 452 -4.63 23.68 -9.67
C SER A 452 -3.30 23.89 -8.95
N TYR A 453 -3.27 24.71 -7.91
CA TYR A 453 -2.03 24.98 -7.16
C TYR A 453 -1.55 23.76 -6.36
N THR A 454 -2.47 22.99 -5.81
CA THR A 454 -2.16 21.74 -5.08
C THR A 454 -1.46 20.74 -6.00
N TYR A 455 -2.02 20.48 -7.18
CA TYR A 455 -1.41 19.56 -8.14
C TYR A 455 -0.15 20.11 -8.78
N ALA A 456 -0.04 21.42 -9.01
CA ALA A 456 1.20 22.07 -9.46
C ALA A 456 2.34 21.88 -8.45
N GLY A 457 2.07 22.15 -7.17
CA GLY A 457 3.03 21.92 -6.09
C GLY A 457 3.44 20.46 -5.98
N GLY A 458 2.47 19.53 -6.09
CA GLY A 458 2.70 18.09 -6.15
C GLY A 458 3.59 17.69 -7.35
N ALA A 459 3.34 18.25 -8.53
CA ALA A 459 4.13 18.00 -9.74
C ALA A 459 5.59 18.44 -9.55
N ILE A 460 5.81 19.64 -9.04
CA ILE A 460 7.13 20.16 -8.74
C ILE A 460 7.86 19.25 -7.74
N ALA A 461 7.19 18.87 -6.66
CA ALA A 461 7.75 17.99 -5.64
C ALA A 461 8.12 16.61 -6.23
N MET A 462 7.29 16.03 -7.12
CA MET A 462 7.60 14.77 -7.81
C MET A 462 8.76 14.91 -8.80
N PHE A 463 8.91 16.04 -9.50
CA PHE A 463 10.07 16.30 -10.35
C PHE A 463 11.37 16.41 -9.54
N ILE A 464 11.33 17.11 -8.40
CA ILE A 464 12.46 17.20 -7.48
C ILE A 464 12.82 15.79 -6.96
N LEU A 465 11.83 15.02 -6.54
CA LEU A 465 12.01 13.63 -6.08
C LEU A 465 12.64 12.75 -7.16
N SER A 466 12.10 12.80 -8.40
CA SER A 466 12.67 12.07 -9.55
C SER A 466 14.11 12.47 -9.84
N SER A 467 14.45 13.75 -9.68
CA SER A 467 15.81 14.25 -9.86
C SER A 467 16.75 13.75 -8.76
N GLY A 468 16.30 13.74 -7.50
CA GLY A 468 17.05 13.16 -6.37
C GLY A 468 17.32 11.66 -6.54
N MET A 469 16.38 10.93 -7.15
CA MET A 469 16.52 9.50 -7.42
C MET A 469 17.59 9.16 -8.48
N LYS A 470 18.13 10.12 -9.21
CA LYS A 470 19.26 9.88 -10.15
C LYS A 470 20.45 9.19 -9.47
N ARG A 471 20.67 9.47 -8.17
CA ARG A 471 21.78 8.89 -7.40
C ARG A 471 21.63 7.37 -7.22
N ILE A 472 20.39 6.87 -7.13
CA ILE A 472 20.09 5.44 -6.96
C ILE A 472 19.72 4.76 -8.30
N ALA A 473 19.41 5.53 -9.33
CA ALA A 473 19.03 5.05 -10.65
C ALA A 473 20.27 4.71 -11.49
N LYS A 474 21.13 3.81 -11.01
CA LYS A 474 22.20 3.25 -11.82
C LYS A 474 21.62 2.17 -12.74
N PRO A 475 21.95 2.14 -14.03
CA PRO A 475 21.55 1.05 -14.93
C PRO A 475 22.16 -0.27 -14.42
N ALA A 476 21.43 -1.38 -14.65
CA ALA A 476 21.83 -2.72 -14.26
C ALA A 476 23.07 -3.21 -15.02
#